data_48e96e52d34f0c7257a31a64e40949ed
#
_entry.id   48e96e52d34f0c7257a31a64e40949ed
#
_cell.length_a   1.000
_cell.length_b   1.000
_cell.length_c   1.000
_cell.angle_alpha   90.00
_cell.angle_beta   90.00
_cell.angle_gamma   90.00
#
_symmetry.space_group_name_H-M   'P 1'
#
loop_
_entity.id
_entity.type
_entity.pdbx_description
1 polymer ?
#
loop_
_entity_poly.entity_id
_entity_poly.type
_entity_poly.pdbx_seq_one_letter_code
_entity_poly.pdbx_strand_id
1 'polypeptide(L)'
;MNANNNKAQTKEKFKYYIHTDYNSFIYINDPNYGTNDKDLMGLVELMNEPPIKENGYSKTIEEETKKVYKKHREGYDIILIKCQAKLPYNKDVIFEAIANLEIRKKWDNVFSELKVINNNGENGAEILYMIIKSPVFFISDRDFIQQRKVWKNFPTDKSHMLHFISVETPECPVTKKYVRAETIISGYYIQDDPDKPGHSILGILSQTDIKGSIPIYLVNKFAPGSTKNWIKSLYKGCKIVAGY
;
A
#
# COMPACT_ATOMS: atom_id res chain seq x y z
N MET A 1 43.54 30.73 -21.01
CA MET A 1 43.01 29.45 -21.48
C MET A 1 42.40 28.75 -20.25
N ASN A 2 41.15 28.97 -19.99
CA ASN A 2 40.42 28.31 -18.90
C ASN A 2 39.33 27.45 -19.53
N ALA A 3 39.56 26.15 -19.51
CA ALA A 3 38.59 25.16 -19.95
C ALA A 3 37.52 25.00 -18.87
N ASN A 4 36.33 25.51 -19.13
CA ASN A 4 35.12 25.25 -18.34
C ASN A 4 34.71 23.79 -18.50
N ASN A 5 35.01 22.97 -17.51
CA ASN A 5 34.43 21.64 -17.36
C ASN A 5 32.99 21.76 -16.85
N ASN A 6 32.04 21.95 -17.74
CA ASN A 6 30.64 21.68 -17.49
C ASN A 6 30.45 20.18 -17.47
N LYS A 7 30.66 19.58 -16.29
CA LYS A 7 30.07 18.24 -16.01
C LYS A 7 28.57 18.42 -15.91
N ALA A 8 27.88 18.15 -17.01
CA ALA A 8 26.47 17.90 -16.99
C ALA A 8 26.24 16.68 -16.05
N GLN A 9 25.74 16.95 -14.84
CA GLN A 9 25.19 15.91 -14.01
C GLN A 9 24.00 15.34 -14.76
N THR A 10 24.18 14.20 -15.40
CA THR A 10 23.10 13.35 -15.87
C THR A 10 22.32 12.94 -14.62
N LYS A 11 21.18 13.61 -14.39
CA LYS A 11 20.19 13.16 -13.43
C LYS A 11 19.86 11.71 -13.80
N GLU A 12 20.32 10.75 -13.01
CA GLU A 12 19.91 9.36 -13.16
C GLU A 12 18.39 9.34 -13.10
N LYS A 13 17.75 8.97 -14.20
CA LYS A 13 16.32 8.74 -14.24
C LYS A 13 16.09 7.44 -13.48
N PHE A 14 15.53 7.54 -12.28
CA PHE A 14 15.12 6.35 -11.54
C PHE A 14 14.08 5.59 -12.36
N LYS A 15 14.43 4.37 -12.74
CA LYS A 15 13.53 3.44 -13.44
C LYS A 15 12.88 2.55 -12.40
N TYR A 16 11.58 2.65 -12.26
CA TYR A 16 10.82 1.79 -11.38
C TYR A 16 10.07 0.76 -12.21
N TYR A 17 10.21 -0.48 -11.80
CA TYR A 17 9.56 -1.62 -12.43
C TYR A 17 8.46 -2.10 -11.50
N ILE A 18 7.22 -1.86 -11.82
CA ILE A 18 6.17 -2.68 -11.24
C ILE A 18 6.12 -3.93 -12.07
N HIS A 19 6.72 -4.98 -11.53
CA HIS A 19 6.66 -6.28 -12.15
C HIS A 19 5.22 -6.80 -12.02
N THR A 20 4.42 -6.36 -12.97
CA THR A 20 3.40 -7.22 -13.52
C THR A 20 4.15 -8.25 -14.37
N ASP A 21 3.57 -9.39 -14.72
CA ASP A 21 4.17 -10.27 -15.74
C ASP A 21 4.37 -9.54 -17.10
N TYR A 22 4.29 -8.24 -17.07
CA TYR A 22 4.33 -7.28 -18.16
C TYR A 22 5.50 -6.33 -17.95
N ASN A 23 6.33 -6.16 -18.94
CA ASN A 23 7.49 -5.27 -19.00
C ASN A 23 7.11 -3.77 -18.96
N SER A 24 6.32 -3.34 -18.00
CA SER A 24 5.95 -1.93 -17.86
C SER A 24 6.94 -1.20 -16.95
N PHE A 25 7.67 -0.26 -17.54
CA PHE A 25 8.57 0.65 -16.84
C PHE A 25 7.81 1.87 -16.37
N ILE A 26 7.90 2.20 -15.09
CA ILE A 26 7.39 3.44 -14.54
C ILE A 26 8.56 4.40 -14.36
N TYR A 27 8.46 5.58 -15.00
CA TYR A 27 9.41 6.66 -14.82
C TYR A 27 8.79 7.70 -13.90
N ILE A 28 9.37 7.95 -12.74
CA ILE A 28 9.03 9.11 -11.93
C ILE A 28 9.87 10.28 -12.47
N ASN A 29 9.21 11.17 -13.20
CA ASN A 29 9.85 12.35 -13.78
C ASN A 29 9.31 13.66 -13.20
N ASP A 30 8.54 13.65 -12.11
CA ASP A 30 7.98 14.86 -11.55
C ASP A 30 8.95 15.47 -10.54
N PRO A 31 9.55 16.65 -10.84
CA PRO A 31 10.42 17.36 -9.91
C PRO A 31 9.70 17.88 -8.65
N ASN A 32 8.36 17.92 -8.66
CA ASN A 32 7.56 18.39 -7.52
C ASN A 32 7.21 17.25 -6.54
N TYR A 33 7.28 15.98 -6.97
CA TYR A 33 7.24 14.85 -6.05
C TYR A 33 8.65 14.67 -5.51
N GLY A 34 8.87 15.25 -4.35
CA GLY A 34 10.19 15.34 -3.78
C GLY A 34 10.91 14.00 -3.77
N THR A 35 12.01 13.92 -4.48
CA THR A 35 13.05 12.89 -4.35
C THR A 35 13.53 12.74 -2.90
N ASN A 36 13.02 13.52 -1.98
CA ASN A 36 13.31 13.56 -0.56
C ASN A 36 12.30 12.77 0.31
N ASP A 37 11.18 12.28 -0.24
CA ASP A 37 10.26 11.42 0.51
C ASP A 37 10.81 9.99 0.52
N LYS A 38 11.64 9.68 1.52
CA LYS A 38 12.29 8.37 1.66
C LYS A 38 11.29 7.24 1.79
N ASP A 39 10.13 7.49 2.41
CA ASP A 39 9.10 6.47 2.64
C ASP A 39 8.41 6.12 1.33
N LEU A 40 8.07 7.13 0.52
CA LEU A 40 7.54 6.92 -0.83
C LEU A 40 8.55 6.18 -1.70
N MET A 41 9.82 6.59 -1.67
CA MET A 41 10.87 5.93 -2.45
C MET A 41 11.01 4.47 -2.04
N GLY A 42 11.04 4.18 -0.75
CA GLY A 42 11.08 2.80 -0.24
C GLY A 42 9.87 1.97 -0.68
N LEU A 43 8.67 2.56 -0.69
CA LEU A 43 7.47 1.88 -1.21
C LEU A 43 7.61 1.57 -2.69
N VAL A 44 8.05 2.53 -3.49
CA VAL A 44 8.20 2.38 -4.94
C VAL A 44 9.26 1.34 -5.28
N GLU A 45 10.39 1.33 -4.60
CA GLU A 45 11.44 0.32 -4.77
C GLU A 45 10.91 -1.09 -4.50
N LEU A 46 10.22 -1.28 -3.37
CA LEU A 46 9.63 -2.57 -3.02
C LEU A 46 8.49 -2.98 -3.97
N MET A 47 7.69 -2.03 -4.45
CA MET A 47 6.65 -2.31 -5.45
C MET A 47 7.26 -2.78 -6.77
N ASN A 48 8.41 -2.25 -7.16
CA ASN A 48 9.10 -2.57 -8.41
C ASN A 48 10.00 -3.81 -8.30
N GLU A 49 10.41 -4.18 -7.10
CA GLU A 49 11.25 -5.36 -6.91
C GLU A 49 10.53 -6.62 -7.42
N PRO A 50 11.13 -7.39 -8.36
CA PRO A 50 10.52 -8.61 -8.86
C PRO A 50 10.26 -9.62 -7.74
N PRO A 51 9.04 -10.19 -7.62
CA PRO A 51 8.69 -11.12 -6.54
C PRO A 51 9.20 -12.54 -6.85
N ILE A 52 10.50 -12.67 -7.12
CA ILE A 52 11.20 -13.91 -7.44
C ILE A 52 11.99 -14.41 -6.23
N LYS A 53 12.40 -15.68 -6.29
CA LYS A 53 13.13 -16.34 -5.19
C LYS A 53 14.48 -15.69 -4.89
N GLU A 54 15.17 -15.22 -5.91
CA GLU A 54 16.47 -14.53 -5.82
C GLU A 54 16.40 -13.25 -5.01
N ASN A 55 15.24 -12.58 -5.01
CA ASN A 55 14.95 -11.41 -4.21
C ASN A 55 14.32 -11.75 -2.85
N GLY A 56 14.34 -13.03 -2.45
CA GLY A 56 13.84 -13.49 -1.15
C GLY A 56 12.32 -13.69 -1.08
N TYR A 57 11.60 -13.59 -2.20
CA TYR A 57 10.16 -13.83 -2.19
C TYR A 57 9.82 -15.32 -2.29
N SER A 58 8.75 -15.69 -1.61
CA SER A 58 8.09 -16.99 -1.80
C SER A 58 6.62 -16.77 -2.12
N LYS A 59 6.13 -17.44 -3.15
CA LYS A 59 4.72 -17.42 -3.56
C LYS A 59 3.89 -18.19 -2.55
N THR A 60 2.79 -17.61 -2.09
CA THR A 60 1.88 -18.21 -1.11
C THR A 60 0.50 -18.48 -1.66
N ILE A 61 0.04 -17.67 -2.61
CA ILE A 61 -1.24 -17.84 -3.30
C ILE A 61 -1.00 -17.59 -4.78
N GLU A 62 -1.54 -18.48 -5.60
CA GLU A 62 -1.56 -18.35 -7.05
C GLU A 62 -2.94 -18.71 -7.57
N GLU A 63 -3.66 -17.72 -8.08
CA GLU A 63 -4.93 -17.84 -8.75
C GLU A 63 -4.84 -17.09 -10.08
N GLU A 64 -5.72 -17.37 -11.01
CA GLU A 64 -5.72 -16.73 -12.32
C GLU A 64 -5.67 -15.20 -12.26
N THR A 65 -6.41 -14.62 -11.32
CA THR A 65 -6.51 -13.15 -11.15
C THR A 65 -5.73 -12.60 -9.97
N LYS A 66 -5.07 -13.44 -9.15
CA LYS A 66 -4.36 -13.00 -7.94
C LYS A 66 -3.11 -13.80 -7.67
N LYS A 67 -2.04 -13.11 -7.37
CA LYS A 67 -0.79 -13.70 -6.87
C LYS A 67 -0.38 -13.00 -5.59
N VAL A 68 -0.07 -13.78 -4.54
CA VAL A 68 0.40 -13.25 -3.26
C VAL A 68 1.74 -13.86 -2.93
N TYR A 69 2.66 -13.02 -2.56
CA TYR A 69 4.02 -13.33 -2.20
C TYR A 69 4.31 -12.84 -0.79
N LYS A 70 5.25 -13.50 -0.12
CA LYS A 70 5.81 -13.05 1.15
C LYS A 70 7.32 -12.97 1.06
N LYS A 71 7.91 -12.05 1.83
CA LYS A 71 9.35 -11.87 1.97
C LYS A 71 9.70 -11.56 3.42
N HIS A 72 10.77 -12.16 3.93
CA HIS A 72 11.41 -11.69 5.15
C HIS A 72 12.38 -10.57 4.79
N ARG A 73 12.29 -9.47 5.51
CA ARG A 73 13.23 -8.34 5.38
C ARG A 73 14.15 -8.34 6.59
N GLU A 74 15.43 -8.07 6.37
CA GLU A 74 16.40 -7.92 7.44
C GLU A 74 15.95 -6.84 8.45
N GLY A 75 16.10 -7.12 9.73
CA GLY A 75 15.69 -6.22 10.80
C GLY A 75 14.20 -6.26 11.17
N TYR A 76 13.39 -7.13 10.53
CA TYR A 76 11.97 -7.24 10.82
C TYR A 76 11.53 -8.69 11.00
N ASP A 77 10.84 -8.97 12.10
CA ASP A 77 10.25 -10.29 12.36
C ASP A 77 8.94 -10.51 11.58
N ILE A 78 8.24 -9.42 11.25
CA ILE A 78 6.99 -9.45 10.46
C ILE A 78 7.34 -9.49 8.98
N ILE A 79 6.69 -10.43 8.26
CA ILE A 79 6.87 -10.56 6.81
C ILE A 79 6.29 -9.37 6.05
N LEU A 80 6.94 -9.03 4.95
CA LEU A 80 6.38 -8.20 3.90
C LEU A 80 5.44 -9.05 3.02
N ILE A 81 4.24 -8.57 2.79
CA ILE A 81 3.30 -9.13 1.82
C ILE A 81 3.32 -8.25 0.56
N LYS A 82 3.47 -8.91 -0.58
CA LYS A 82 3.29 -8.31 -1.90
C LYS A 82 2.20 -9.05 -2.65
N CYS A 83 1.24 -8.33 -3.18
CA CYS A 83 0.15 -8.93 -3.93
C CYS A 83 -0.06 -8.20 -5.25
N GLN A 84 -0.45 -8.95 -6.27
CA GLN A 84 -0.95 -8.44 -7.54
C GLN A 84 -2.33 -9.03 -7.79
N ALA A 85 -3.29 -8.19 -8.18
CA ALA A 85 -4.64 -8.63 -8.51
C ALA A 85 -5.13 -7.93 -9.78
N LYS A 86 -5.71 -8.70 -10.70
CA LYS A 86 -6.44 -8.19 -11.87
C LYS A 86 -7.90 -8.00 -11.48
N LEU A 87 -8.44 -6.80 -11.70
CA LEU A 87 -9.82 -6.46 -11.35
C LEU A 87 -10.58 -5.97 -12.60
N PRO A 88 -11.86 -6.37 -12.77
CA PRO A 88 -12.68 -5.97 -13.91
C PRO A 88 -13.30 -4.57 -13.72
N TYR A 89 -12.48 -3.62 -13.29
CA TYR A 89 -12.85 -2.23 -13.07
C TYR A 89 -11.72 -1.34 -13.55
N ASN A 90 -12.03 -0.14 -14.04
CA ASN A 90 -10.99 0.85 -14.35
C ASN A 90 -10.30 1.35 -13.08
N LYS A 91 -9.11 1.94 -13.24
CA LYS A 91 -8.27 2.39 -12.13
C LYS A 91 -8.96 3.42 -11.22
N ASP A 92 -9.81 4.28 -11.80
CA ASP A 92 -10.47 5.34 -11.04
C ASP A 92 -11.54 4.77 -10.10
N VAL A 93 -12.28 3.74 -10.51
CA VAL A 93 -13.25 3.02 -9.66
C VAL A 93 -12.55 2.34 -8.49
N ILE A 94 -11.43 1.65 -8.75
CA ILE A 94 -10.67 0.97 -7.70
C ILE A 94 -10.07 2.00 -6.75
N PHE A 95 -9.50 3.06 -7.30
CA PHE A 95 -8.91 4.14 -6.51
C PHE A 95 -9.96 4.80 -5.61
N GLU A 96 -11.12 5.15 -6.13
CA GLU A 96 -12.20 5.78 -5.38
C GLU A 96 -12.72 4.85 -4.28
N ALA A 97 -12.85 3.55 -4.56
CA ALA A 97 -13.26 2.56 -3.56
C ALA A 97 -12.29 2.47 -2.38
N ILE A 98 -10.99 2.68 -2.61
CA ILE A 98 -9.95 2.60 -1.57
C ILE A 98 -9.72 3.95 -0.91
N ALA A 99 -9.62 5.03 -1.69
CA ALA A 99 -9.19 6.35 -1.23
C ALA A 99 -10.31 7.13 -0.54
N ASN A 100 -11.55 7.02 -1.01
CA ASN A 100 -12.70 7.69 -0.42
C ASN A 100 -13.13 6.96 0.87
N LEU A 101 -12.88 7.60 2.02
CA LEU A 101 -13.12 6.97 3.32
C LEU A 101 -14.60 6.69 3.59
N GLU A 102 -15.51 7.53 3.09
CA GLU A 102 -16.95 7.30 3.25
C GLU A 102 -17.44 6.09 2.45
N ILE A 103 -16.86 5.86 1.28
CA ILE A 103 -17.09 4.65 0.49
C ILE A 103 -16.43 3.46 1.18
N ARG A 104 -15.19 3.62 1.64
CA ARG A 104 -14.42 2.55 2.28
C ARG A 104 -15.11 2.00 3.51
N LYS A 105 -15.68 2.84 4.36
CA LYS A 105 -16.47 2.42 5.53
C LYS A 105 -17.67 1.52 5.19
N LYS A 106 -18.21 1.61 4.00
CA LYS A 106 -19.40 0.81 3.59
C LYS A 106 -19.06 -0.63 3.20
N TRP A 107 -17.81 -0.90 2.84
CA TRP A 107 -17.41 -2.24 2.36
C TRP A 107 -16.27 -2.88 3.14
N ASP A 108 -15.37 -2.08 3.74
CA ASP A 108 -14.19 -2.57 4.45
C ASP A 108 -14.50 -2.77 5.94
N ASN A 109 -15.11 -3.92 6.23
CA ASN A 109 -15.62 -4.26 7.56
C ASN A 109 -14.52 -4.58 8.59
N VAL A 110 -13.23 -4.49 8.23
CA VAL A 110 -12.14 -4.67 9.19
C VAL A 110 -12.07 -3.53 10.19
N PHE A 111 -12.55 -2.34 9.82
CA PHE A 111 -12.56 -1.17 10.68
C PHE A 111 -13.81 -1.10 11.54
N SER A 112 -13.64 -0.91 12.85
CA SER A 112 -14.73 -0.46 13.74
C SER A 112 -14.76 1.06 13.84
N GLU A 113 -13.64 1.72 13.61
CA GLU A 113 -13.53 3.17 13.48
C GLU A 113 -12.50 3.50 12.38
N LEU A 114 -12.80 4.50 11.57
CA LEU A 114 -11.91 5.03 10.55
C LEU A 114 -12.24 6.51 10.36
N LYS A 115 -11.30 7.38 10.71
CA LYS A 115 -11.49 8.84 10.59
C LYS A 115 -10.18 9.56 10.28
N VAL A 116 -10.32 10.72 9.67
CA VAL A 116 -9.23 11.69 9.55
C VAL A 116 -9.19 12.51 10.84
N ILE A 117 -8.03 12.64 11.44
CA ILE A 117 -7.80 13.45 12.64
C ILE A 117 -7.06 14.74 12.32
N ASN A 118 -6.30 14.77 11.24
CA ASN A 118 -5.60 15.97 10.78
C ASN A 118 -5.45 15.94 9.25
N ASN A 119 -5.76 17.06 8.59
CA ASN A 119 -5.66 17.26 7.14
C ASN A 119 -4.51 18.20 6.74
N ASN A 120 -3.73 18.70 7.71
CA ASN A 120 -2.73 19.74 7.50
C ASN A 120 -1.31 19.17 7.39
N GLY A 121 -1.17 17.88 7.07
CA GLY A 121 0.13 17.27 6.87
C GLY A 121 0.88 17.91 5.70
N GLU A 122 2.22 17.92 5.78
CA GLU A 122 3.07 18.37 4.69
C GLU A 122 2.68 17.67 3.38
N ASN A 123 2.61 18.43 2.29
CA ASN A 123 2.26 17.94 0.96
C ASN A 123 0.89 17.27 0.82
N GLY A 124 -0.11 17.72 1.58
CA GLY A 124 -1.48 17.18 1.50
C GLY A 124 -1.66 15.81 2.14
N ALA A 125 -0.74 15.41 3.01
CA ALA A 125 -0.89 14.18 3.79
C ALA A 125 -2.02 14.31 4.81
N GLU A 126 -2.77 13.24 4.99
CA GLU A 126 -3.80 13.13 6.02
C GLU A 126 -3.32 12.20 7.14
N ILE A 127 -3.67 12.53 8.36
CA ILE A 127 -3.46 11.62 9.49
C ILE A 127 -4.76 10.89 9.77
N LEU A 128 -4.72 9.57 9.65
CA LEU A 128 -5.84 8.68 9.91
C LEU A 128 -5.71 8.04 11.28
N TYR A 129 -6.82 7.97 12.00
CA TYR A 129 -7.01 7.10 13.16
C TYR A 129 -7.94 5.95 12.79
N MET A 130 -7.54 4.73 13.12
CA MET A 130 -8.32 3.54 12.80
C MET A 130 -8.32 2.58 13.98
N ILE A 131 -9.45 1.88 14.16
CA ILE A 131 -9.56 0.75 15.08
C ILE A 131 -9.95 -0.48 14.27
N ILE A 132 -9.14 -1.54 14.39
CA ILE A 132 -9.39 -2.84 13.79
C ILE A 132 -9.76 -3.82 14.90
N LYS A 133 -10.95 -4.41 14.78
CA LYS A 133 -11.42 -5.43 15.72
C LYS A 133 -10.60 -6.71 15.60
N SER A 134 -10.21 -7.25 16.75
CA SER A 134 -9.66 -8.59 16.78
C SER A 134 -10.74 -9.60 16.43
N PRO A 135 -10.45 -10.58 15.55
CA PRO A 135 -11.36 -11.68 15.28
C PRO A 135 -11.42 -12.69 16.44
N VAL A 136 -10.59 -12.53 17.45
CA VAL A 136 -10.46 -13.44 18.59
C VAL A 136 -10.90 -12.74 19.88
N PHE A 137 -11.85 -13.32 20.58
CA PHE A 137 -12.54 -12.70 21.73
C PHE A 137 -11.62 -12.24 22.88
N PHE A 138 -10.52 -12.94 23.16
CA PHE A 138 -9.60 -12.55 24.26
C PHE A 138 -8.39 -11.74 23.79
N ILE A 139 -8.38 -11.29 22.55
CA ILE A 139 -7.30 -10.49 21.99
C ILE A 139 -7.82 -9.07 21.82
N SER A 140 -7.14 -8.12 22.45
CA SER A 140 -7.49 -6.70 22.35
C SER A 140 -7.56 -6.25 20.90
N ASP A 141 -8.45 -5.30 20.59
CA ASP A 141 -8.45 -4.60 19.31
C ASP A 141 -7.15 -3.84 19.11
N ARG A 142 -6.84 -3.52 17.87
CA ARG A 142 -5.68 -2.73 17.49
C ARG A 142 -6.13 -1.35 17.04
N ASP A 143 -5.43 -0.33 17.52
CA ASP A 143 -5.56 0.99 16.94
C ASP A 143 -4.31 1.35 16.10
N PHE A 144 -4.52 2.22 15.13
CA PHE A 144 -3.49 2.70 14.22
C PHE A 144 -3.58 4.20 14.09
N ILE A 145 -2.42 4.83 13.99
CA ILE A 145 -2.29 6.20 13.50
C ILE A 145 -1.38 6.13 12.28
N GLN A 146 -1.90 6.54 11.15
CA GLN A 146 -1.17 6.49 9.89
C GLN A 146 -1.20 7.83 9.18
N GLN A 147 -0.05 8.27 8.70
CA GLN A 147 0.01 9.24 7.64
C GLN A 147 -0.41 8.55 6.35
N ARG A 148 -1.35 9.17 5.63
CA ARG A 148 -1.79 8.75 4.30
C ARG A 148 -1.43 9.82 3.29
N LYS A 149 -0.76 9.40 2.20
CA LYS A 149 -0.54 10.21 1.01
C LYS A 149 -1.22 9.55 -0.18
N VAL A 150 -1.83 10.36 -1.03
CA VAL A 150 -2.66 9.87 -2.14
C VAL A 150 -2.32 10.64 -3.40
N TRP A 151 -2.02 9.93 -4.49
CA TRP A 151 -1.69 10.52 -5.78
C TRP A 151 -2.57 9.95 -6.88
N LYS A 152 -3.23 10.83 -7.62
CA LYS A 152 -3.89 10.50 -8.90
C LYS A 152 -2.92 10.79 -10.04
N ASN A 153 -3.03 9.97 -11.10
CA ASN A 153 -2.20 10.10 -12.31
C ASN A 153 -0.70 10.12 -11.98
N PHE A 154 -0.30 9.25 -11.08
CA PHE A 154 1.06 9.11 -10.58
C PHE A 154 1.45 7.63 -10.45
N PRO A 155 2.67 7.26 -10.84
CA PRO A 155 3.72 8.04 -11.49
C PRO A 155 3.47 8.31 -12.99
N THR A 156 2.35 7.84 -13.53
CA THR A 156 1.91 8.09 -14.91
C THR A 156 0.42 8.47 -14.94
N ASP A 157 -0.07 9.01 -16.04
CA ASP A 157 -1.49 9.29 -16.27
C ASP A 157 -2.39 8.03 -16.23
N LYS A 158 -1.77 6.85 -16.39
CA LYS A 158 -2.44 5.54 -16.37
C LYS A 158 -2.43 4.85 -15.01
N SER A 159 -2.02 5.56 -13.95
CA SER A 159 -1.87 4.95 -12.63
C SER A 159 -2.22 5.88 -11.47
N HIS A 160 -2.54 5.28 -10.32
CA HIS A 160 -2.75 5.96 -9.05
C HIS A 160 -1.97 5.27 -7.96
N MET A 161 -1.60 6.01 -6.92
CA MET A 161 -0.83 5.47 -5.81
C MET A 161 -1.36 5.97 -4.46
N LEU A 162 -1.31 5.10 -3.45
CA LEU A 162 -1.56 5.44 -2.06
C LEU A 162 -0.43 4.88 -1.21
N HIS A 163 0.04 5.66 -0.25
CA HIS A 163 1.06 5.28 0.70
C HIS A 163 0.57 5.49 2.13
N PHE A 164 0.94 4.58 3.01
CA PHE A 164 0.59 4.61 4.43
C PHE A 164 1.81 4.23 5.26
N ILE A 165 2.07 5.00 6.30
CA ILE A 165 3.10 4.72 7.30
C ILE A 165 2.59 5.15 8.68
N SER A 166 2.95 4.42 9.73
CA SER A 166 2.60 4.84 11.09
C SER A 166 3.35 6.10 11.49
N VAL A 167 2.63 6.98 12.16
CA VAL A 167 3.17 8.20 12.77
C VAL A 167 2.68 8.32 14.20
N GLU A 168 3.37 9.14 14.99
CA GLU A 168 2.92 9.52 16.32
C GLU A 168 2.31 10.91 16.29
N THR A 169 1.27 11.13 17.09
CA THR A 169 0.66 12.45 17.26
C THR A 169 0.15 12.61 18.69
N PRO A 170 0.32 13.79 19.31
CA PRO A 170 -0.23 14.09 20.62
C PRO A 170 -1.76 14.00 20.69
N GLU A 171 -2.45 14.17 19.56
CA GLU A 171 -3.91 14.13 19.45
C GLU A 171 -4.50 12.75 19.75
N CYS A 172 -3.70 11.69 19.57
CA CYS A 172 -4.11 10.30 19.81
C CYS A 172 -3.05 9.53 20.59
N PRO A 173 -2.87 9.80 21.89
CA PRO A 173 -1.88 9.10 22.71
C PRO A 173 -2.22 7.61 22.82
N VAL A 174 -1.21 6.79 23.11
CA VAL A 174 -1.39 5.36 23.40
C VAL A 174 -2.28 5.20 24.65
N THR A 175 -3.26 4.32 24.57
CA THR A 175 -4.16 4.03 25.69
C THR A 175 -4.09 2.56 26.09
N LYS A 176 -4.57 2.21 27.29
CA LYS A 176 -4.68 0.81 27.73
C LYS A 176 -5.83 0.04 27.06
N LYS A 177 -6.70 0.73 26.33
CA LYS A 177 -7.88 0.15 25.70
C LYS A 177 -7.54 -0.69 24.46
N TYR A 178 -6.53 -0.24 23.71
CA TYR A 178 -6.13 -0.86 22.45
C TYR A 178 -4.63 -1.16 22.47
N VAL A 179 -4.21 -2.11 21.64
CA VAL A 179 -2.80 -2.29 21.33
C VAL A 179 -2.47 -1.43 20.11
N ARG A 180 -1.56 -0.46 20.26
CA ARG A 180 -1.08 0.38 19.18
C ARG A 180 -0.24 -0.46 18.21
N ALA A 181 -0.79 -0.75 17.06
CA ALA A 181 -0.09 -1.43 15.97
C ALA A 181 0.75 -0.44 15.16
N GLU A 182 1.65 -0.96 14.36
CA GLU A 182 2.59 -0.18 13.56
C GLU A 182 2.59 -0.64 12.11
N THR A 183 2.27 0.26 11.20
CA THR A 183 2.48 0.07 9.78
C THR A 183 3.89 0.53 9.44
N ILE A 184 4.76 -0.44 9.18
CA ILE A 184 6.16 -0.21 8.80
C ILE A 184 6.21 0.39 7.39
N ILE A 185 5.46 -0.24 6.47
CA ILE A 185 5.23 0.27 5.13
C ILE A 185 3.96 -0.37 4.56
N SER A 186 3.12 0.41 3.93
CA SER A 186 1.96 -0.09 3.19
C SER A 186 1.63 0.83 2.01
N GLY A 187 1.10 0.26 0.95
CA GLY A 187 0.63 1.04 -0.17
C GLY A 187 -0.11 0.24 -1.21
N TYR A 188 -0.77 1.00 -2.07
CA TYR A 188 -1.48 0.51 -3.24
C TYR A 188 -0.95 1.20 -4.47
N TYR A 189 -0.77 0.44 -5.53
CA TYR A 189 -0.50 0.92 -6.87
C TYR A 189 -1.58 0.37 -7.79
N ILE A 190 -2.29 1.24 -8.47
CA ILE A 190 -3.41 0.90 -9.32
C ILE A 190 -3.10 1.40 -10.72
N GLN A 191 -3.01 0.52 -11.70
CA GLN A 191 -2.74 0.89 -13.08
C GLN A 191 -3.75 0.25 -14.03
N ASP A 192 -3.96 0.87 -15.19
CA ASP A 192 -4.73 0.25 -16.27
C ASP A 192 -4.09 -1.07 -16.69
N ASP A 193 -4.91 -2.09 -16.96
CA ASP A 193 -4.42 -3.36 -17.52
C ASP A 193 -4.12 -3.13 -19.01
N PRO A 194 -2.84 -3.24 -19.45
CA PRO A 194 -2.46 -2.98 -20.84
C PRO A 194 -3.11 -3.97 -21.83
N ASP A 195 -3.46 -5.16 -21.33
CA ASP A 195 -4.00 -6.24 -22.19
C ASP A 195 -5.54 -6.23 -22.24
N LYS A 196 -6.19 -5.53 -21.28
CA LYS A 196 -7.64 -5.61 -21.14
C LYS A 196 -8.27 -4.25 -20.83
N PRO A 197 -8.71 -3.49 -21.84
CA PRO A 197 -9.35 -2.20 -21.63
C PRO A 197 -10.49 -2.24 -20.61
N GLY A 198 -10.56 -1.23 -19.76
CA GLY A 198 -11.56 -1.14 -18.68
C GLY A 198 -11.26 -2.00 -17.45
N HIS A 199 -10.15 -2.75 -17.45
CA HIS A 199 -9.63 -3.50 -16.32
C HIS A 199 -8.40 -2.82 -15.76
N SER A 200 -8.04 -3.22 -14.54
CA SER A 200 -6.83 -2.69 -13.88
C SER A 200 -6.09 -3.76 -13.13
N ILE A 201 -4.81 -3.49 -12.91
CA ILE A 201 -3.92 -4.27 -12.07
C ILE A 201 -3.71 -3.49 -10.77
N LEU A 202 -4.06 -4.12 -9.66
CA LEU A 202 -3.82 -3.61 -8.31
C LEU A 202 -2.59 -4.29 -7.71
N GLY A 203 -1.55 -3.51 -7.44
CA GLY A 203 -0.43 -3.89 -6.60
C GLY A 203 -0.70 -3.52 -5.15
N ILE A 204 -0.44 -4.42 -4.23
CA ILE A 204 -0.53 -4.20 -2.78
C ILE A 204 0.82 -4.54 -2.16
N LEU A 205 1.31 -3.66 -1.32
CA LEU A 205 2.43 -3.90 -0.44
C LEU A 205 2.01 -3.64 0.99
N SER A 206 2.34 -4.54 1.92
CA SER A 206 2.02 -4.35 3.33
C SER A 206 3.00 -5.07 4.23
N GLN A 207 3.57 -4.32 5.17
CA GLN A 207 4.33 -4.84 6.29
C GLN A 207 3.84 -4.12 7.55
N THR A 208 3.10 -4.84 8.40
CA THR A 208 2.42 -4.26 9.57
C THR A 208 2.65 -5.12 10.78
N ASP A 209 3.22 -4.53 11.82
CA ASP A 209 3.36 -5.15 13.12
C ASP A 209 2.11 -4.86 13.96
N ILE A 210 1.32 -5.90 14.20
CA ILE A 210 0.09 -5.80 15.01
C ILE A 210 0.37 -5.83 16.50
N LYS A 211 1.60 -6.00 16.91
CA LYS A 211 2.10 -6.00 18.30
C LYS A 211 1.26 -6.83 19.28
N GLY A 212 1.61 -6.73 20.55
CA GLY A 212 0.89 -7.43 21.63
C GLY A 212 1.27 -8.91 21.73
N SER A 213 0.40 -9.70 22.35
CA SER A 213 0.70 -11.10 22.74
C SER A 213 0.45 -12.14 21.64
N ILE A 214 0.17 -11.71 20.39
CA ILE A 214 -0.04 -12.66 19.29
C ILE A 214 1.32 -13.15 18.80
N PRO A 215 1.57 -14.48 18.82
CA PRO A 215 2.82 -15.00 18.29
C PRO A 215 3.04 -14.62 16.82
N ILE A 216 4.19 -14.08 16.52
CA ILE A 216 4.54 -13.56 15.18
C ILE A 216 4.35 -14.61 14.08
N TYR A 217 4.64 -15.90 14.37
CA TYR A 217 4.44 -16.96 13.39
C TYR A 217 2.98 -17.11 12.96
N LEU A 218 2.00 -16.83 13.85
CA LEU A 218 0.58 -16.83 13.50
C LEU A 218 0.24 -15.63 12.62
N VAL A 219 0.75 -14.46 12.95
CA VAL A 219 0.59 -13.25 12.11
C VAL A 219 1.09 -13.54 10.71
N ASN A 220 2.32 -14.01 10.59
CA ASN A 220 2.95 -14.34 9.32
C ASN A 220 2.22 -15.44 8.54
N LYS A 221 1.62 -16.41 9.25
CA LYS A 221 0.83 -17.49 8.63
C LYS A 221 -0.48 -17.00 8.02
N PHE A 222 -1.15 -16.05 8.66
CA PHE A 222 -2.49 -15.60 8.24
C PHE A 222 -2.47 -14.39 7.31
N ALA A 223 -1.41 -13.58 7.30
CA ALA A 223 -1.32 -12.36 6.52
C ALA A 223 -1.63 -12.54 5.01
N PRO A 224 -1.11 -13.57 4.29
CA PRO A 224 -1.44 -13.77 2.88
C PRO A 224 -2.93 -14.00 2.63
N GLY A 225 -3.57 -14.81 3.49
CA GLY A 225 -5.01 -15.10 3.41
C GLY A 225 -5.87 -13.86 3.68
N SER A 226 -5.46 -13.02 4.63
CA SER A 226 -6.12 -11.76 4.94
C SER A 226 -6.09 -10.81 3.73
N THR A 227 -4.96 -10.70 3.03
CA THR A 227 -4.84 -9.91 1.80
C THR A 227 -5.79 -10.41 0.71
N LYS A 228 -5.86 -11.74 0.50
CA LYS A 228 -6.81 -12.34 -0.44
C LYS A 228 -8.26 -12.01 -0.11
N ASN A 229 -8.63 -12.10 1.17
CA ASN A 229 -9.99 -11.81 1.63
C ASN A 229 -10.33 -10.33 1.50
N TRP A 230 -9.37 -9.45 1.78
CA TRP A 230 -9.56 -8.01 1.58
C TRP A 230 -9.84 -7.67 0.11
N ILE A 231 -9.13 -8.28 -0.85
CA ILE A 231 -9.42 -8.10 -2.28
C ILE A 231 -10.85 -8.52 -2.62
N LYS A 232 -11.36 -9.63 -2.03
CA LYS A 232 -12.76 -10.03 -2.23
C LYS A 232 -13.74 -8.97 -1.71
N SER A 233 -13.42 -8.33 -0.58
CA SER A 233 -14.25 -7.25 -0.04
C SER A 233 -14.18 -5.99 -0.91
N LEU A 234 -13.02 -5.68 -1.50
CA LEU A 234 -12.84 -4.55 -2.41
C LEU A 234 -13.80 -4.59 -3.62
N TYR A 235 -14.15 -5.78 -4.13
CA TYR A 235 -15.16 -5.90 -5.18
C TYR A 235 -16.50 -5.27 -4.79
N LYS A 236 -16.89 -5.33 -3.49
CA LYS A 236 -18.11 -4.64 -3.01
C LYS A 236 -17.94 -3.13 -3.09
N GLY A 237 -16.75 -2.62 -2.73
CA GLY A 237 -16.43 -1.20 -2.85
C GLY A 237 -16.48 -0.72 -4.30
N CYS A 238 -15.89 -1.49 -5.21
CA CYS A 238 -15.93 -1.18 -6.64
C CYS A 238 -17.37 -1.15 -7.19
N LYS A 239 -18.24 -2.08 -6.75
CA LYS A 239 -19.67 -2.05 -7.14
C LYS A 239 -20.37 -0.80 -6.64
N ILE A 240 -20.13 -0.40 -5.38
CA ILE A 240 -20.72 0.84 -4.84
C ILE A 240 -20.30 2.06 -5.67
N VAL A 241 -19.03 2.15 -6.05
CA VAL A 241 -18.53 3.27 -6.88
C VAL A 241 -19.11 3.23 -8.28
N ALA A 242 -19.23 2.03 -8.86
CA ALA A 242 -19.76 1.83 -10.22
C ALA A 242 -21.29 1.92 -10.30
N GLY A 243 -21.98 2.05 -9.15
CA GLY A 243 -23.45 2.22 -9.12
C GLY A 243 -24.25 0.92 -9.25
N TYR A 244 -23.67 -0.22 -8.81
CA TYR A 244 -24.35 -1.53 -8.84
C TYR A 244 -24.75 -2.01 -7.44
#